data_ec2df3df72b4c4c3ff148b6f6c9e67da
#
_entry.id   ec2df3df72b4c4c3ff148b6f6c9e67da
#
_cell.length_a   1.000
_cell.length_b   1.000
_cell.length_c   1.000
_cell.angle_alpha   90.00
_cell.angle_beta   90.00
_cell.angle_gamma   90.00
#
_symmetry.space_group_name_H-M   'P 1'
#
loop_
_entity.id
_entity.type
_entity.pdbx_description
1 polymer ?
#
loop_
_entity_poly.entity_id
_entity_poly.type
_entity_poly.pdbx_seq_one_letter_code
_entity_poly.pdbx_strand_id
1 'polypeptide(L)'
;LFRNNKELVKSLNPSNSIVAMNSWYFHHQMDNLPLVKIGEDAKQKAVMKKGPRKNLTILIVGETSRAANFSLGGYDRETNPLLAKDNVVYFPKTSSCGTATAVSVPCMFSNMPRTGYDESLAHHQEGLLDIIQRAGIQVLWNDNDGGCKGACDRVPHQDVTDLKLPGECIDGECYDDVRFHGLEQTIDNMRGDGVIVLHTIGSHGPTYYNRYPPACRRYTTTCDTIKIQSCTQKQHKNSYDNTILYVDYVVDKAIK
;
A
#
# COMPACT_ATOMS: atom_id res chain seq x y z
N LEU A 1 -2.15 -20.71 -19.15
CA LEU A 1 -0.90 -21.50 -19.31
C LEU A 1 0.33 -20.64 -18.94
N PHE A 2 0.50 -19.43 -19.49
CA PHE A 2 1.67 -18.58 -19.27
C PHE A 2 1.82 -18.08 -17.83
N ARG A 3 0.72 -17.80 -17.13
CA ARG A 3 0.73 -17.27 -15.77
C ARG A 3 1.31 -18.22 -14.72
N ASN A 4 1.20 -19.55 -14.96
CA ASN A 4 1.65 -20.60 -14.05
C ASN A 4 3.04 -21.16 -14.39
N ASN A 5 3.66 -20.68 -15.49
CA ASN A 5 4.94 -21.18 -15.98
C ASN A 5 5.87 -20.01 -16.35
N LYS A 6 6.03 -19.05 -15.42
CA LYS A 6 6.89 -17.88 -15.64
C LYS A 6 8.33 -18.24 -16.02
N GLU A 7 8.86 -19.32 -15.47
CA GLU A 7 10.22 -19.81 -15.78
C GLU A 7 10.32 -20.33 -17.22
N LEU A 8 9.28 -20.99 -17.72
CA LEU A 8 9.21 -21.41 -19.12
C LEU A 8 9.19 -20.23 -20.09
N VAL A 9 8.46 -19.17 -19.75
CA VAL A 9 8.42 -17.93 -20.55
C VAL A 9 9.78 -17.25 -20.57
N LYS A 10 10.47 -17.20 -19.41
CA LYS A 10 11.83 -16.65 -19.29
C LYS A 10 12.88 -17.47 -20.07
N SER A 11 12.63 -18.75 -20.35
CA SER A 11 13.54 -19.60 -21.11
C SER A 11 13.35 -19.53 -22.62
N LEU A 12 12.31 -18.83 -23.12
CA LEU A 12 12.05 -18.66 -24.56
C LEU A 12 12.98 -17.62 -25.16
N ASN A 13 14.19 -18.04 -25.59
CA ASN A 13 15.10 -17.24 -26.38
C ASN A 13 14.79 -17.41 -27.88
N PRO A 14 14.92 -16.30 -28.70
CA PRO A 14 15.43 -14.96 -28.39
C PRO A 14 14.35 -13.94 -27.97
N SER A 15 13.06 -14.30 -28.01
CA SER A 15 11.95 -13.37 -27.81
C SER A 15 11.99 -12.66 -26.45
N ASN A 16 12.30 -13.40 -25.38
CA ASN A 16 12.40 -12.81 -24.05
C ASN A 16 13.56 -11.81 -23.93
N SER A 17 14.70 -12.11 -24.55
CA SER A 17 15.86 -11.21 -24.56
C SER A 17 15.56 -9.92 -25.32
N ILE A 18 14.83 -10.00 -26.45
CA ILE A 18 14.41 -8.83 -27.22
C ILE A 18 13.45 -7.98 -26.43
N VAL A 19 12.44 -8.58 -25.78
CA VAL A 19 11.49 -7.88 -24.91
C VAL A 19 12.20 -7.23 -23.72
N ALA A 20 13.13 -7.93 -23.09
CA ALA A 20 13.90 -7.41 -21.96
C ALA A 20 14.81 -6.25 -22.38
N MET A 21 15.52 -6.35 -23.53
CA MET A 21 16.34 -5.27 -24.06
C MET A 21 15.49 -4.04 -24.42
N ASN A 22 14.35 -4.26 -25.07
CA ASN A 22 13.44 -3.16 -25.44
C ASN A 22 12.90 -2.48 -24.18
N SER A 23 12.44 -3.25 -23.20
CA SER A 23 11.99 -2.74 -21.91
C SER A 23 13.10 -1.97 -21.18
N TRP A 24 14.32 -2.53 -21.12
CA TRP A 24 15.47 -1.86 -20.52
C TRP A 24 15.82 -0.55 -21.23
N TYR A 25 15.82 -0.55 -22.57
CA TYR A 25 16.10 0.66 -23.35
C TYR A 25 15.08 1.76 -23.09
N PHE A 26 13.80 1.43 -23.08
CA PHE A 26 12.76 2.40 -22.77
C PHE A 26 12.85 2.91 -21.32
N HIS A 27 13.04 2.03 -20.34
CA HIS A 27 13.21 2.46 -18.95
C HIS A 27 14.45 3.34 -18.79
N HIS A 28 15.58 2.98 -19.41
CA HIS A 28 16.81 3.78 -19.32
C HIS A 28 16.69 5.16 -19.98
N GLN A 29 15.94 5.26 -21.06
CA GLN A 29 15.62 6.56 -21.67
C GLN A 29 14.74 7.40 -20.75
N MET A 30 13.79 6.78 -20.09
CA MET A 30 12.87 7.43 -19.18
C MET A 30 13.58 7.92 -17.90
N ASP A 31 14.47 7.11 -17.32
CA ASP A 31 15.23 7.46 -16.11
C ASP A 31 16.09 8.74 -16.26
N ASN A 32 16.37 9.15 -17.50
CA ASN A 32 17.13 10.36 -17.80
C ASN A 32 16.28 11.61 -18.04
N LEU A 33 14.94 11.52 -17.96
CA LEU A 33 14.09 12.70 -18.12
C LEU A 33 14.18 13.60 -16.87
N PRO A 34 14.20 14.93 -17.06
CA PRO A 34 14.23 15.85 -15.94
C PRO A 34 12.90 15.76 -15.14
N LEU A 35 13.03 15.83 -13.82
CA LEU A 35 11.86 15.87 -12.94
C LEU A 35 11.06 17.14 -13.17
N VAL A 36 9.79 16.99 -13.50
CA VAL A 36 8.82 18.08 -13.63
C VAL A 36 8.31 18.49 -12.26
N LYS A 37 8.57 19.71 -11.84
CA LYS A 37 8.05 20.26 -10.60
C LYS A 37 6.61 20.73 -10.77
N ILE A 38 5.79 20.49 -9.74
CA ILE A 38 4.40 20.96 -9.68
C ILE A 38 4.10 21.58 -8.33
N GLY A 39 3.15 22.52 -8.27
CA GLY A 39 2.74 23.16 -7.03
C GLY A 39 3.89 23.86 -6.31
N GLU A 40 4.77 24.56 -7.06
CA GLU A 40 5.95 25.26 -6.49
C GLU A 40 5.56 26.40 -5.57
N ASP A 41 4.35 26.90 -5.69
CA ASP A 41 3.74 27.95 -4.84
C ASP A 41 3.02 27.40 -3.60
N ALA A 42 3.05 26.09 -3.39
CA ALA A 42 2.38 25.44 -2.27
C ALA A 42 2.86 25.98 -0.92
N LYS A 43 1.92 26.42 -0.11
CA LYS A 43 2.15 26.96 1.24
C LYS A 43 1.04 26.54 2.18
N GLN A 44 1.41 26.27 3.42
CA GLN A 44 0.44 26.04 4.48
C GLN A 44 -0.33 27.33 4.79
N LYS A 45 -1.67 27.31 4.71
CA LYS A 45 -2.49 28.47 5.03
C LYS A 45 -2.46 28.74 6.53
N ALA A 46 -2.46 30.04 6.92
CA ALA A 46 -2.46 30.47 8.32
C ALA A 46 -3.65 29.94 9.14
N VAL A 47 -4.78 29.65 8.49
CA VAL A 47 -5.99 29.08 9.11
C VAL A 47 -5.73 27.69 9.69
N MET A 48 -4.80 26.94 9.11
CA MET A 48 -4.40 25.59 9.60
C MET A 48 -3.50 25.66 10.85
N LYS A 49 -2.93 26.83 11.13
CA LYS A 49 -2.02 27.06 12.29
C LYS A 49 -2.73 27.54 13.57
N LYS A 50 -4.02 27.30 13.71
CA LYS A 50 -4.78 27.74 14.90
C LYS A 50 -4.45 26.84 16.12
N GLY A 51 -3.54 27.33 16.97
CA GLY A 51 -3.24 26.78 18.28
C GLY A 51 -1.90 26.02 18.37
N PRO A 52 -1.52 25.58 19.58
CA PRO A 52 -0.28 24.88 19.83
C PRO A 52 -0.33 23.39 19.43
N ARG A 53 -1.49 22.88 18.97
CA ARG A 53 -1.68 21.48 18.59
C ARG A 53 -1.17 21.25 17.17
N LYS A 54 -0.45 20.13 17.01
CA LYS A 54 -0.05 19.60 15.71
C LYS A 54 -1.26 18.92 15.05
N ASN A 55 -1.41 19.08 13.72
CA ASN A 55 -2.35 18.29 12.95
C ASN A 55 -1.58 17.10 12.35
N LEU A 56 -2.02 15.89 12.69
CA LEU A 56 -1.48 14.67 12.13
C LEU A 56 -2.52 14.05 11.19
N THR A 57 -2.10 13.74 9.98
CA THR A 57 -2.87 12.94 9.03
C THR A 57 -2.17 11.60 8.85
N ILE A 58 -2.86 10.50 9.16
CA ILE A 58 -2.40 9.14 8.85
C ILE A 58 -3.14 8.69 7.59
N LEU A 59 -2.37 8.35 6.56
CA LEU A 59 -2.88 7.84 5.30
C LEU A 59 -2.49 6.37 5.18
N ILE A 60 -3.46 5.46 5.26
CA ILE A 60 -3.22 4.03 5.11
C ILE A 60 -3.45 3.64 3.66
N VAL A 61 -2.38 3.23 2.98
CA VAL A 61 -2.42 2.70 1.62
C VAL A 61 -2.63 1.20 1.71
N GLY A 62 -3.83 0.74 1.36
CA GLY A 62 -4.21 -0.67 1.39
C GLY A 62 -3.74 -1.41 0.13
N GLU A 63 -3.45 -2.71 0.26
CA GLU A 63 -3.07 -3.58 -0.85
C GLU A 63 -4.11 -4.68 -1.05
N THR A 64 -4.57 -4.84 -2.28
CA THR A 64 -5.46 -5.91 -2.79
C THR A 64 -6.74 -6.15 -1.95
N SER A 65 -7.21 -5.14 -1.21
CA SER A 65 -8.42 -5.22 -0.37
C SER A 65 -9.66 -4.87 -1.21
N ARG A 66 -10.43 -5.90 -1.60
CA ARG A 66 -11.60 -5.74 -2.50
C ARG A 66 -12.83 -5.22 -1.73
N ALA A 67 -13.44 -4.15 -2.23
CA ALA A 67 -14.71 -3.62 -1.68
C ALA A 67 -15.81 -4.70 -1.57
N ALA A 68 -15.84 -5.66 -2.51
CA ALA A 68 -16.79 -6.78 -2.52
C ALA A 68 -16.71 -7.72 -1.31
N ASN A 69 -15.61 -7.65 -0.52
CA ASN A 69 -15.42 -8.46 0.67
C ASN A 69 -15.49 -7.64 1.97
N PHE A 70 -15.93 -6.38 1.89
CA PHE A 70 -16.14 -5.52 3.06
C PHE A 70 -17.58 -5.62 3.57
N SER A 71 -17.78 -6.04 4.83
CA SER A 71 -19.11 -6.08 5.46
C SER A 71 -19.72 -4.69 5.61
N LEU A 72 -18.92 -3.65 5.71
CA LEU A 72 -19.36 -2.24 5.65
C LEU A 72 -20.07 -1.91 4.32
N GLY A 73 -19.75 -2.62 3.24
CA GLY A 73 -20.37 -2.50 1.93
C GLY A 73 -21.51 -3.47 1.67
N GLY A 74 -21.91 -4.27 2.67
CA GLY A 74 -23.00 -5.25 2.55
C GLY A 74 -22.55 -6.67 2.18
N TYR A 75 -21.27 -6.99 2.35
CA TYR A 75 -20.81 -8.37 2.21
C TYR A 75 -21.41 -9.27 3.29
N ASP A 76 -21.76 -10.51 2.93
CA ASP A 76 -22.49 -11.47 3.76
C ASP A 76 -21.71 -11.98 4.99
N ARG A 77 -20.39 -11.85 4.99
CA ARG A 77 -19.53 -12.20 6.11
C ARG A 77 -19.07 -10.97 6.87
N GLU A 78 -19.02 -11.07 8.19
CA GLU A 78 -18.57 -10.00 9.06
C GLU A 78 -17.05 -9.84 9.00
N THR A 79 -16.57 -9.09 8.02
CA THR A 79 -15.14 -8.84 7.76
C THR A 79 -14.61 -7.51 8.30
N ASN A 80 -15.50 -6.61 8.74
CA ASN A 80 -15.14 -5.32 9.34
C ASN A 80 -15.85 -5.09 10.69
N PRO A 81 -15.73 -6.01 11.68
CA PRO A 81 -16.46 -5.90 12.95
C PRO A 81 -15.98 -4.76 13.85
N LEU A 82 -14.73 -4.30 13.71
CA LEU A 82 -14.15 -3.22 14.51
C LEU A 82 -14.53 -1.87 13.91
N LEU A 83 -14.25 -1.65 12.64
CA LEU A 83 -14.60 -0.41 11.95
C LEU A 83 -16.11 -0.15 11.90
N ALA A 84 -16.94 -1.19 11.97
CA ALA A 84 -18.39 -1.03 12.09
C ALA A 84 -18.84 -0.37 13.41
N LYS A 85 -17.99 -0.39 14.43
CA LYS A 85 -18.22 0.27 15.74
C LYS A 85 -17.63 1.67 15.81
N ASP A 86 -16.71 1.97 14.90
CA ASP A 86 -16.08 3.28 14.81
C ASP A 86 -16.94 4.22 13.95
N ASN A 87 -16.83 5.52 14.20
CA ASN A 87 -17.53 6.52 13.40
C ASN A 87 -16.80 6.78 12.06
N VAL A 88 -16.78 5.76 11.18
CA VAL A 88 -16.08 5.83 9.89
C VAL A 88 -17.02 6.23 8.74
N VAL A 89 -16.49 6.94 7.76
CA VAL A 89 -17.18 7.20 6.48
C VAL A 89 -16.69 6.19 5.46
N TYR A 90 -17.59 5.35 4.97
CA TYR A 90 -17.29 4.32 3.98
C TYR A 90 -17.70 4.74 2.56
N PHE A 91 -16.79 4.59 1.60
CA PHE A 91 -17.00 4.92 0.18
C PHE A 91 -17.11 3.64 -0.66
N PRO A 92 -18.32 3.12 -0.94
CA PRO A 92 -18.50 1.81 -1.58
C PRO A 92 -18.12 1.78 -3.08
N LYS A 93 -18.02 2.93 -3.73
CA LYS A 93 -17.75 3.06 -5.17
C LYS A 93 -16.35 3.60 -5.47
N THR A 94 -15.34 3.11 -4.74
CA THR A 94 -13.94 3.47 -4.98
C THR A 94 -13.31 2.52 -5.99
N SER A 95 -12.54 3.05 -6.92
CA SER A 95 -11.82 2.28 -7.94
C SER A 95 -10.33 2.65 -7.94
N SER A 96 -9.47 1.65 -8.01
CA SER A 96 -8.03 1.83 -8.24
C SER A 96 -7.74 2.24 -9.69
N CYS A 97 -6.59 2.87 -9.94
CA CYS A 97 -6.08 3.14 -11.29
C CYS A 97 -5.73 1.87 -12.04
N GLY A 98 -5.29 0.84 -11.34
CA GLY A 98 -4.86 -0.44 -11.93
C GLY A 98 -4.83 -1.55 -10.87
N THR A 99 -4.50 -2.76 -11.34
CA THR A 99 -4.41 -3.97 -10.51
C THR A 99 -2.98 -4.30 -10.08
N ALA A 100 -2.00 -3.51 -10.51
CA ALA A 100 -0.61 -3.62 -10.09
C ALA A 100 -0.27 -2.45 -9.15
N THR A 101 0.41 -2.75 -8.05
CA THR A 101 0.88 -1.75 -7.07
C THR A 101 1.74 -0.67 -7.73
N ALA A 102 2.61 -1.07 -8.68
CA ALA A 102 3.45 -0.17 -9.46
C ALA A 102 2.66 0.87 -10.29
N VAL A 103 1.40 0.63 -10.59
CA VAL A 103 0.51 1.56 -11.29
C VAL A 103 -0.38 2.30 -10.30
N SER A 104 -1.00 1.58 -9.34
CA SER A 104 -2.02 2.15 -8.46
C SER A 104 -1.44 3.11 -7.43
N VAL A 105 -0.27 2.82 -6.86
CA VAL A 105 0.35 3.68 -5.84
C VAL A 105 0.82 5.02 -6.44
N PRO A 106 1.66 5.06 -7.48
CA PRO A 106 2.03 6.34 -8.08
C PRO A 106 0.82 7.14 -8.58
N CYS A 107 -0.21 6.47 -9.09
CA CYS A 107 -1.44 7.15 -9.53
C CYS A 107 -2.17 7.83 -8.37
N MET A 108 -2.27 7.20 -7.19
CA MET A 108 -2.90 7.80 -6.00
C MET A 108 -2.21 9.08 -5.54
N PHE A 109 -0.91 9.19 -5.74
CA PHE A 109 -0.10 10.33 -5.32
C PHE A 109 0.20 11.31 -6.45
N SER A 110 -0.22 11.03 -7.68
CA SER A 110 -0.10 11.93 -8.83
C SER A 110 -1.19 13.00 -8.83
N ASN A 111 -1.00 14.06 -9.62
CA ASN A 111 -2.05 15.06 -9.91
C ASN A 111 -2.94 14.66 -11.10
N MET A 112 -2.72 13.49 -11.68
CA MET A 112 -3.44 13.03 -12.87
C MET A 112 -4.73 12.29 -12.47
N PRO A 113 -5.84 12.51 -13.18
CA PRO A 113 -7.05 11.72 -12.97
C PRO A 113 -6.83 10.29 -13.48
N ARG A 114 -7.53 9.32 -12.87
CA ARG A 114 -7.44 7.91 -13.26
C ARG A 114 -7.60 7.67 -14.77
N THR A 115 -8.50 8.41 -15.43
CA THR A 115 -8.79 8.26 -16.86
C THR A 115 -7.71 8.85 -17.78
N GLY A 116 -6.84 9.69 -17.26
CA GLY A 116 -5.72 10.32 -17.96
C GLY A 116 -4.38 10.04 -17.32
N TYR A 117 -4.29 8.97 -16.51
CA TYR A 117 -3.04 8.60 -15.86
C TYR A 117 -2.01 8.12 -16.88
N ASP A 118 -0.85 8.76 -16.86
CA ASP A 118 0.32 8.41 -17.63
C ASP A 118 1.42 7.96 -16.66
N GLU A 119 1.72 6.66 -16.69
CA GLU A 119 2.72 6.02 -15.79
C GLU A 119 4.11 6.62 -15.99
N SER A 120 4.48 6.90 -17.24
CA SER A 120 5.76 7.50 -17.59
C SER A 120 5.90 8.89 -16.98
N LEU A 121 4.88 9.74 -17.17
CA LEU A 121 4.87 11.08 -16.58
C LEU A 121 4.88 11.02 -15.04
N ALA A 122 4.18 10.08 -14.44
CA ALA A 122 4.14 9.93 -12.98
C ALA A 122 5.53 9.68 -12.37
N HIS A 123 6.40 8.94 -13.05
CA HIS A 123 7.78 8.70 -12.60
C HIS A 123 8.70 9.92 -12.74
N HIS A 124 8.35 10.87 -13.61
CA HIS A 124 9.17 12.07 -13.89
C HIS A 124 8.50 13.37 -13.43
N GLN A 125 7.47 13.27 -12.62
CA GLN A 125 6.79 14.44 -12.05
C GLN A 125 6.72 14.32 -10.53
N GLU A 126 6.80 15.45 -9.85
CA GLU A 126 6.54 15.51 -8.41
C GLU A 126 5.10 15.08 -8.10
N GLY A 127 4.93 14.41 -6.97
CA GLY A 127 3.63 13.95 -6.49
C GLY A 127 3.12 14.73 -5.27
N LEU A 128 2.01 14.28 -4.73
CA LEU A 128 1.35 14.88 -3.57
C LEU A 128 2.30 15.06 -2.37
N LEU A 129 3.13 14.06 -2.09
CA LEU A 129 4.01 14.11 -0.91
C LEU A 129 5.12 15.16 -1.05
N ASP A 130 5.65 15.37 -2.26
CA ASP A 130 6.61 16.43 -2.54
C ASP A 130 6.02 17.81 -2.26
N ILE A 131 4.77 18.02 -2.69
CA ILE A 131 4.05 19.28 -2.51
C ILE A 131 3.75 19.55 -1.03
N ILE A 132 3.31 18.50 -0.30
CA ILE A 132 3.04 18.58 1.14
C ILE A 132 4.32 18.94 1.91
N GLN A 133 5.43 18.28 1.60
CA GLN A 133 6.72 18.57 2.23
C GLN A 133 7.21 19.99 1.91
N ARG A 134 7.06 20.45 0.67
CA ARG A 134 7.38 21.83 0.25
C ARG A 134 6.54 22.86 0.99
N ALA A 135 5.29 22.56 1.30
CA ALA A 135 4.42 23.42 2.10
C ALA A 135 4.82 23.50 3.59
N GLY A 136 5.89 22.81 4.02
CA GLY A 136 6.41 22.82 5.37
C GLY A 136 5.74 21.84 6.33
N ILE A 137 4.99 20.85 5.80
CA ILE A 137 4.40 19.75 6.55
C ILE A 137 5.40 18.58 6.55
N GLN A 138 5.64 17.99 7.72
CA GLN A 138 6.53 16.83 7.80
C GLN A 138 5.86 15.60 7.18
N VAL A 139 6.61 14.86 6.35
CA VAL A 139 6.13 13.65 5.69
C VAL A 139 6.99 12.47 6.10
N LEU A 140 6.36 11.33 6.36
CA LEU A 140 7.03 10.05 6.54
C LEU A 140 6.25 8.97 5.79
N TRP A 141 6.96 8.19 4.98
CA TRP A 141 6.43 6.96 4.39
C TRP A 141 6.95 5.75 5.16
N ASN A 142 6.04 4.89 5.63
CA ASN A 142 6.36 3.68 6.36
C ASN A 142 5.86 2.48 5.52
N ASP A 143 6.80 1.74 4.94
CA ASP A 143 6.55 0.70 3.94
C ASP A 143 6.53 -0.70 4.53
N ASN A 144 5.59 -1.53 4.07
CA ASN A 144 5.53 -2.97 4.31
C ASN A 144 5.19 -3.77 3.04
N ASP A 145 5.30 -3.15 1.84
CA ASP A 145 4.92 -3.81 0.57
C ASP A 145 6.01 -3.68 -0.52
N GLY A 146 7.27 -3.75 -0.10
CA GLY A 146 8.41 -3.77 -1.04
C GLY A 146 8.59 -2.46 -1.81
N GLY A 147 8.42 -1.33 -1.12
CA GLY A 147 8.73 0.02 -1.59
C GLY A 147 7.54 0.78 -2.17
N CYS A 148 7.69 2.09 -2.24
CA CYS A 148 6.63 3.04 -2.59
C CYS A 148 6.43 3.27 -4.09
N LYS A 149 7.09 2.51 -4.94
CA LYS A 149 6.96 2.58 -6.41
C LYS A 149 7.15 4.01 -6.97
N GLY A 150 8.08 4.77 -6.42
CA GLY A 150 8.38 6.15 -6.82
C GLY A 150 7.64 7.23 -6.03
N ALA A 151 6.56 6.91 -5.34
CA ALA A 151 5.73 7.90 -4.64
C ALA A 151 6.42 8.55 -3.43
N CYS A 152 7.44 7.92 -2.84
CA CYS A 152 8.15 8.42 -1.66
C CYS A 152 9.65 8.69 -1.89
N ASP A 153 10.16 8.60 -3.11
CA ASP A 153 11.61 8.67 -3.39
C ASP A 153 12.26 9.95 -2.90
N ARG A 154 11.50 11.03 -2.75
CA ARG A 154 11.98 12.37 -2.37
C ARG A 154 11.54 12.82 -0.99
N VAL A 155 10.89 11.92 -0.23
CA VAL A 155 10.48 12.18 1.16
C VAL A 155 11.11 11.16 2.11
N PRO A 156 11.23 11.45 3.41
CA PRO A 156 11.66 10.48 4.39
C PRO A 156 10.81 9.21 4.35
N HIS A 157 11.47 8.07 4.25
CA HIS A 157 10.81 6.76 4.22
C HIS A 157 11.61 5.70 4.96
N GLN A 158 10.92 4.67 5.44
CA GLN A 158 11.52 3.51 6.10
C GLN A 158 10.78 2.24 5.69
N ASP A 159 11.50 1.13 5.60
CA ASP A 159 10.94 -0.21 5.39
C ASP A 159 10.87 -0.94 6.74
N VAL A 160 9.67 -1.40 7.12
CA VAL A 160 9.51 -2.07 8.42
C VAL A 160 10.09 -3.48 8.44
N THR A 161 10.34 -4.08 7.28
CA THR A 161 11.02 -5.38 7.19
C THR A 161 12.46 -5.32 7.72
N ASP A 162 13.07 -4.13 7.71
CA ASP A 162 14.41 -3.89 8.28
C ASP A 162 14.43 -4.05 9.82
N LEU A 163 13.28 -3.92 10.49
CA LEU A 163 13.16 -4.10 11.94
C LEU A 163 13.39 -5.54 12.39
N LYS A 164 13.17 -6.53 11.50
CA LYS A 164 13.41 -7.97 11.73
C LYS A 164 12.84 -8.49 13.05
N LEU A 165 11.62 -8.07 13.41
CA LEU A 165 11.00 -8.39 14.69
C LEU A 165 10.64 -9.88 14.77
N PRO A 166 11.18 -10.62 15.76
CA PRO A 166 10.90 -12.05 15.88
C PRO A 166 9.40 -12.33 16.12
N GLY A 167 8.83 -13.24 15.33
CA GLY A 167 7.42 -13.64 15.45
C GLY A 167 6.43 -12.71 14.72
N GLU A 168 6.88 -11.54 14.31
CA GLU A 168 6.06 -10.58 13.54
C GLU A 168 6.50 -10.50 12.08
N CYS A 169 7.74 -10.89 11.78
CA CYS A 169 8.28 -11.01 10.44
C CYS A 169 8.68 -12.46 10.14
N ILE A 170 8.22 -13.01 9.02
CA ILE A 170 8.45 -14.38 8.56
C ILE A 170 8.91 -14.33 7.10
N ASP A 171 10.06 -14.93 6.81
CA ASP A 171 10.64 -15.02 5.45
C ASP A 171 10.77 -13.67 4.72
N GLY A 172 11.06 -12.59 5.46
CA GLY A 172 11.22 -11.24 4.90
C GLY A 172 9.90 -10.48 4.69
N GLU A 173 8.78 -11.03 5.08
CA GLU A 173 7.47 -10.37 5.09
C GLU A 173 6.99 -10.18 6.52
N CYS A 174 6.45 -9.01 6.85
CA CYS A 174 5.98 -8.69 8.21
C CYS A 174 4.46 -8.52 8.24
N TYR A 175 3.88 -8.81 9.42
CA TYR A 175 2.49 -8.43 9.66
C TYR A 175 2.33 -6.91 9.69
N ASP A 176 1.19 -6.42 9.26
CA ASP A 176 0.98 -4.97 9.08
C ASP A 176 1.00 -4.15 10.37
N ASP A 177 0.77 -4.76 11.52
CA ASP A 177 0.83 -4.05 12.80
C ASP A 177 2.26 -3.77 13.31
N VAL A 178 3.27 -4.37 12.70
CA VAL A 178 4.70 -4.02 12.90
C VAL A 178 4.97 -2.53 12.73
N ARG A 179 4.22 -1.86 11.86
CA ARG A 179 4.38 -0.42 11.58
C ARG A 179 4.02 0.50 12.74
N PHE A 180 3.37 -0.01 13.77
CA PHE A 180 3.08 0.76 14.98
C PHE A 180 4.25 0.79 15.96
N HIS A 181 5.28 -0.09 15.77
CA HIS A 181 6.48 -0.03 16.59
C HIS A 181 7.23 1.29 16.38
N GLY A 182 7.38 2.05 17.46
CA GLY A 182 8.03 3.36 17.42
C GLY A 182 7.24 4.48 16.73
N LEU A 183 6.01 4.22 16.26
CA LEU A 183 5.18 5.23 15.60
C LEU A 183 4.83 6.39 16.54
N GLU A 184 4.43 6.10 17.79
CA GLU A 184 4.14 7.13 18.79
C GLU A 184 5.35 8.02 19.04
N GLN A 185 6.53 7.44 19.22
CA GLN A 185 7.78 8.21 19.39
C GLN A 185 8.07 9.07 18.15
N THR A 186 7.81 8.56 16.96
CA THR A 186 7.95 9.30 15.71
C THR A 186 6.99 10.50 15.67
N ILE A 187 5.73 10.31 16.06
CA ILE A 187 4.72 11.35 16.14
C ILE A 187 5.13 12.42 17.17
N ASP A 188 5.59 12.00 18.36
CA ASP A 188 6.02 12.92 19.41
C ASP A 188 7.21 13.79 18.98
N ASN A 189 8.13 13.23 18.23
CA ASN A 189 9.30 13.93 17.70
C ASN A 189 8.98 14.90 16.53
N MET A 190 7.81 14.81 15.92
CA MET A 190 7.40 15.76 14.89
C MET A 190 7.25 17.17 15.48
N ARG A 191 7.88 18.17 14.84
CA ARG A 191 7.92 19.57 15.32
C ARG A 191 6.74 20.40 14.88
N GLY A 192 5.87 19.89 14.01
CA GLY A 192 4.74 20.61 13.42
C GLY A 192 3.69 19.66 12.88
N ASP A 193 2.89 20.14 11.97
CA ASP A 193 1.92 19.31 11.25
C ASP A 193 2.62 18.19 10.47
N GLY A 194 2.01 17.02 10.42
CA GLY A 194 2.59 15.83 9.81
C GLY A 194 1.62 15.02 8.97
N VAL A 195 2.15 14.36 7.96
CA VAL A 195 1.49 13.30 7.20
C VAL A 195 2.33 12.04 7.30
N ILE A 196 1.75 10.97 7.79
CA ILE A 196 2.38 9.65 7.84
C ILE A 196 1.62 8.73 6.91
N VAL A 197 2.32 8.17 5.93
CA VAL A 197 1.78 7.15 5.03
C VAL A 197 2.15 5.78 5.57
N LEU A 198 1.17 4.93 5.82
CA LEU A 198 1.32 3.54 6.21
C LEU A 198 0.97 2.65 5.01
N HIS A 199 1.98 2.18 4.29
CA HIS A 199 1.79 1.30 3.14
C HIS A 199 1.74 -0.16 3.60
N THR A 200 0.57 -0.80 3.44
CA THR A 200 0.31 -2.15 3.96
C THR A 200 0.64 -3.22 2.95
N ILE A 201 1.08 -4.40 3.42
CA ILE A 201 1.07 -5.61 2.62
C ILE A 201 -0.36 -6.16 2.45
N GLY A 202 -1.25 -5.82 3.37
CA GLY A 202 -2.68 -6.02 3.29
C GLY A 202 -3.11 -7.44 2.89
N SER A 203 -3.87 -7.52 1.80
CA SER A 203 -4.37 -8.79 1.24
C SER A 203 -3.55 -9.28 0.04
N HIS A 204 -2.23 -8.99 -0.01
CA HIS A 204 -1.37 -9.37 -1.12
C HIS A 204 -1.27 -10.89 -1.29
N GLY A 205 -1.63 -11.39 -2.49
CA GLY A 205 -1.60 -12.81 -2.82
C GLY A 205 -0.26 -13.28 -3.44
N PRO A 206 -0.11 -14.58 -3.62
CA PRO A 206 -1.08 -15.66 -3.37
C PRO A 206 -1.07 -16.23 -1.93
N THR A 207 -0.12 -15.81 -1.09
CA THR A 207 0.15 -16.34 0.26
C THR A 207 -0.74 -15.69 1.32
N TYR A 208 -2.06 -15.65 1.11
CA TYR A 208 -3.00 -14.99 2.04
C TYR A 208 -2.86 -15.46 3.48
N TYR A 209 -2.52 -16.73 3.73
CA TYR A 209 -2.36 -17.29 5.06
C TYR A 209 -1.19 -16.69 5.86
N ASN A 210 -0.24 -16.02 5.17
CA ASN A 210 0.89 -15.30 5.78
C ASN A 210 0.56 -13.83 6.09
N ARG A 211 -0.61 -13.32 5.70
CA ARG A 211 -0.97 -11.90 5.81
C ARG A 211 -1.61 -11.54 7.15
N TYR A 212 -1.88 -12.51 8.00
CA TYR A 212 -2.49 -12.29 9.32
C TYR A 212 -1.93 -13.27 10.33
N PRO A 213 -1.79 -12.86 11.61
CA PRO A 213 -1.37 -13.76 12.68
C PRO A 213 -2.44 -14.83 12.95
N PRO A 214 -2.06 -15.99 13.52
CA PRO A 214 -3.00 -17.09 13.81
C PRO A 214 -4.22 -16.65 14.65
N ALA A 215 -4.07 -15.66 15.52
CA ALA A 215 -5.15 -15.12 16.35
C ALA A 215 -6.27 -14.45 15.50
N CYS A 216 -5.97 -13.99 14.28
CA CYS A 216 -6.92 -13.37 13.37
C CYS A 216 -7.57 -14.38 12.40
N ARG A 217 -7.32 -15.69 12.57
CA ARG A 217 -7.89 -16.76 11.74
C ARG A 217 -9.30 -17.12 12.21
N ARG A 218 -10.29 -16.34 11.81
CA ARG A 218 -11.71 -16.57 12.15
C ARG A 218 -12.39 -17.58 11.21
N TYR A 219 -12.14 -17.46 9.91
CA TYR A 219 -12.74 -18.35 8.91
C TYR A 219 -11.83 -19.54 8.63
N THR A 220 -12.32 -20.75 8.89
CA THR A 220 -11.64 -22.04 8.71
C THR A 220 -12.46 -22.92 7.75
N THR A 221 -11.92 -23.89 7.02
CA THR A 221 -10.50 -24.21 6.77
C THR A 221 -9.88 -23.27 5.76
N THR A 222 -8.58 -22.98 5.89
CA THR A 222 -7.84 -22.03 5.02
C THR A 222 -6.98 -22.75 3.98
N CYS A 223 -6.51 -22.00 2.99
CA CYS A 223 -5.55 -22.46 1.98
C CYS A 223 -4.14 -22.07 2.42
N ASP A 224 -3.45 -22.94 3.14
CA ASP A 224 -2.14 -22.67 3.74
C ASP A 224 -1.00 -23.19 2.85
N THR A 225 -1.03 -22.86 1.56
CA THR A 225 -0.02 -23.24 0.58
C THR A 225 0.09 -22.22 -0.56
N ILE A 226 1.29 -22.10 -1.13
CA ILE A 226 1.53 -21.32 -2.35
C ILE A 226 0.93 -21.98 -3.60
N LYS A 227 0.64 -23.29 -3.54
CA LYS A 227 0.00 -24.05 -4.63
C LYS A 227 -1.51 -23.85 -4.57
N ILE A 228 -1.97 -22.64 -4.89
CA ILE A 228 -3.39 -22.27 -4.81
C ILE A 228 -4.33 -23.23 -5.53
N GLN A 229 -3.85 -23.92 -6.60
CA GLN A 229 -4.65 -24.89 -7.36
C GLN A 229 -5.04 -26.12 -6.55
N SER A 230 -4.32 -26.43 -5.46
CA SER A 230 -4.61 -27.57 -4.58
C SER A 230 -5.73 -27.28 -3.56
N CYS A 231 -6.17 -26.05 -3.46
CA CYS A 231 -7.19 -25.63 -2.50
C CYS A 231 -8.57 -25.46 -3.15
N THR A 232 -9.61 -25.66 -2.37
CA THR A 232 -11.00 -25.40 -2.77
C THR A 232 -11.29 -23.90 -2.79
N GLN A 233 -12.32 -23.48 -3.54
CA GLN A 233 -12.78 -22.10 -3.55
C GLN A 233 -13.16 -21.59 -2.14
N LYS A 234 -13.74 -22.46 -1.30
CA LYS A 234 -14.09 -22.13 0.09
C LYS A 234 -12.84 -21.82 0.92
N GLN A 235 -11.78 -22.60 0.75
CA GLN A 235 -10.51 -22.36 1.46
C GLN A 235 -9.87 -21.03 1.02
N HIS A 236 -9.90 -20.72 -0.28
CA HIS A 236 -9.44 -19.42 -0.79
C HIS A 236 -10.24 -18.25 -0.22
N LYS A 237 -11.59 -18.37 -0.26
CA LYS A 237 -12.48 -17.36 0.31
C LYS A 237 -12.20 -17.15 1.80
N ASN A 238 -12.01 -18.23 2.57
CA ASN A 238 -11.69 -18.15 3.99
C ASN A 238 -10.35 -17.46 4.26
N SER A 239 -9.29 -17.87 3.53
CA SER A 239 -7.97 -17.24 3.68
C SER A 239 -8.01 -15.76 3.36
N TYR A 240 -8.69 -15.37 2.28
CA TYR A 240 -8.81 -13.99 1.88
C TYR A 240 -9.67 -13.16 2.86
N ASP A 241 -10.80 -13.67 3.32
CA ASP A 241 -11.66 -12.96 4.28
C ASP A 241 -10.97 -12.75 5.64
N ASN A 242 -10.06 -13.65 6.03
CA ASN A 242 -9.21 -13.44 7.21
C ASN A 242 -8.20 -12.29 6.99
N THR A 243 -7.71 -12.07 5.77
CA THR A 243 -6.85 -10.90 5.49
C THR A 243 -7.63 -9.60 5.66
N ILE A 244 -8.90 -9.55 5.21
CA ILE A 244 -9.76 -8.37 5.38
C ILE A 244 -10.06 -8.12 6.86
N LEU A 245 -10.31 -9.17 7.65
CA LEU A 245 -10.45 -9.04 9.12
C LEU A 245 -9.20 -8.46 9.77
N TYR A 246 -8.02 -8.84 9.30
CA TYR A 246 -6.78 -8.29 9.82
C TYR A 246 -6.55 -6.84 9.39
N VAL A 247 -6.90 -6.49 8.16
CA VAL A 247 -6.93 -5.09 7.70
C VAL A 247 -7.88 -4.24 8.58
N ASP A 248 -9.06 -4.77 8.92
CA ASP A 248 -10.00 -4.13 9.84
C ASP A 248 -9.34 -3.84 11.21
N TYR A 249 -8.65 -4.82 11.77
CA TYR A 249 -7.91 -4.67 13.03
C TYR A 249 -6.79 -3.62 12.93
N VAL A 250 -6.01 -3.65 11.85
CA VAL A 250 -4.88 -2.72 11.64
C VAL A 250 -5.38 -1.27 11.52
N VAL A 251 -6.48 -1.06 10.79
CA VAL A 251 -7.06 0.28 10.63
C VAL A 251 -7.69 0.76 11.94
N ASP A 252 -8.43 -0.09 12.67
CA ASP A 252 -8.96 0.21 14.00
C ASP A 252 -7.85 0.62 15.00
N LYS A 253 -6.73 -0.12 14.98
CA LYS A 253 -5.56 0.19 15.81
C LYS A 253 -4.92 1.55 15.46
N ALA A 254 -4.97 1.96 14.20
CA ALA A 254 -4.47 3.27 13.77
C ALA A 254 -5.41 4.42 14.16
N ILE A 255 -6.70 4.17 14.36
CA ILE A 255 -7.69 5.16 14.78
C ILE A 255 -7.59 5.45 16.29
N LYS A 256 -7.21 4.45 17.08
CA LYS A 256 -7.10 4.51 18.54
C LYS A 256 -5.74 4.97 19.04
#